data_8e4a497bb9ede925810248d71676f64e
#
_entry.id   8e4a497bb9ede925810248d71676f64e
#
_cell.length_a   1.000
_cell.length_b   1.000
_cell.length_c   1.000
_cell.angle_alpha   90.00
_cell.angle_beta   90.00
_cell.angle_gamma   90.00
#
_symmetry.space_group_name_H-M   'P 1'
#
loop_
_entity.id
_entity.type
_entity.pdbx_description
1 polymer ?
#
loop_
_entity_poly.entity_id
_entity_poly.type
_entity_poly.pdbx_seq_one_letter_code
_entity_poly.pdbx_strand_id
1 'polypeptide(L)'
;MKGDNMIKKFKLILMIITLVLFTSSHLVASTGDCRRGTLDKAYCDEDLDLVADLPQDESKWVNPSTIIFTYTPVEDPAVYANIWDGFVRHMSKTTGKKVVFFPVDNNAAQLEAMRSGRLHVAGFNTGSNPIAVNCAGFVPFAMMAYEDGRFGYEMEIIVQKDSEITSPTQIKGRTLAFTSPTSNSGFKAPSAILKGEFDLIAERDFTPTFSGKHDNSILGVYNGDYEIASIANSVLERMIRRGVIEKEKLRTVYKSQTFPTTGYGHAHNLHPVVVAKVKQAFYTYKWGENFKKEFKKADRFINIRHKTHWDVIRKIDTANGVSYDCK
;
A
#
# COMPACT_ATOMS: atom_id res chain seq x y z
N MET A 1 -15.05 18.15 -82.70
CA MET A 1 -13.95 18.52 -81.78
C MET A 1 -14.43 19.38 -80.60
N LYS A 2 -15.52 19.05 -79.89
CA LYS A 2 -15.99 19.77 -78.70
C LYS A 2 -16.27 18.85 -77.51
N GLY A 3 -16.03 17.53 -77.66
CA GLY A 3 -16.31 16.55 -76.60
C GLY A 3 -15.15 16.25 -75.61
N ASP A 4 -13.89 16.38 -76.09
CA ASP A 4 -12.72 15.93 -75.35
C ASP A 4 -12.28 16.86 -74.23
N ASN A 5 -12.65 18.13 -74.26
CA ASN A 5 -12.25 19.10 -73.26
C ASN A 5 -13.12 19.06 -72.00
N MET A 6 -14.32 18.49 -72.09
CA MET A 6 -15.23 18.41 -70.97
C MET A 6 -14.89 17.19 -70.05
N ILE A 7 -14.44 16.10 -70.65
CA ILE A 7 -14.05 14.89 -69.94
C ILE A 7 -12.72 15.09 -69.17
N LYS A 8 -11.78 15.85 -69.75
CA LYS A 8 -10.50 16.18 -69.03
C LYS A 8 -10.71 17.14 -67.88
N LYS A 9 -11.63 18.10 -67.96
CA LYS A 9 -11.96 18.98 -66.86
C LYS A 9 -12.67 18.22 -65.69
N PHE A 10 -13.54 17.25 -66.07
CA PHE A 10 -14.22 16.42 -65.02
C PHE A 10 -13.27 15.45 -64.31
N LYS A 11 -12.28 14.86 -65.00
CA LYS A 11 -11.24 14.03 -64.37
C LYS A 11 -10.31 14.84 -63.49
N LEU A 12 -9.99 16.10 -63.86
CA LEU A 12 -9.13 16.97 -63.05
C LEU A 12 -9.84 17.45 -61.76
N ILE A 13 -11.14 17.74 -61.82
CA ILE A 13 -11.93 18.12 -60.64
C ILE A 13 -12.14 16.92 -59.72
N LEU A 14 -12.33 15.69 -60.24
CA LEU A 14 -12.47 14.49 -59.42
C LEU A 14 -11.15 14.09 -58.74
N MET A 15 -9.98 14.37 -59.33
CA MET A 15 -8.67 14.10 -58.77
C MET A 15 -8.29 15.11 -57.67
N ILE A 16 -8.79 16.35 -57.75
CA ILE A 16 -8.58 17.38 -56.69
C ILE A 16 -9.50 17.12 -55.50
N ILE A 17 -10.73 16.60 -55.70
CA ILE A 17 -11.64 16.24 -54.60
C ILE A 17 -11.14 15.01 -53.83
N THR A 18 -10.47 14.05 -54.50
CA THR A 18 -9.90 12.87 -53.84
C THR A 18 -8.64 13.18 -53.00
N LEU A 19 -7.92 14.27 -53.32
CA LEU A 19 -6.70 14.66 -52.61
C LEU A 19 -6.98 15.51 -51.35
N VAL A 20 -8.17 16.12 -51.24
CA VAL A 20 -8.57 16.94 -50.10
C VAL A 20 -9.23 16.08 -48.99
N LEU A 21 -9.60 14.82 -49.27
CA LEU A 21 -10.24 13.93 -48.30
C LEU A 21 -9.26 13.11 -47.44
N PHE A 22 -7.93 13.25 -47.64
CA PHE A 22 -6.93 12.44 -46.91
C PHE A 22 -6.09 13.22 -45.89
N THR A 23 -6.42 14.47 -45.55
CA THR A 23 -5.70 15.24 -44.52
C THR A 23 -6.58 15.68 -43.37
N SER A 24 -7.67 14.97 -43.10
CA SER A 24 -8.33 15.04 -41.81
C SER A 24 -7.66 14.06 -40.88
N SER A 25 -6.41 14.31 -40.54
CA SER A 25 -5.86 13.81 -39.28
C SER A 25 -6.73 14.40 -38.20
N HIS A 26 -7.72 13.62 -37.75
CA HIS A 26 -8.40 13.94 -36.50
C HIS A 26 -7.34 13.96 -35.40
N LEU A 27 -6.79 15.15 -35.12
CA LEU A 27 -6.36 15.45 -33.79
C LEU A 27 -7.63 15.29 -32.92
N VAL A 28 -7.83 14.07 -32.42
CA VAL A 28 -8.69 13.87 -31.25
C VAL A 28 -7.95 14.59 -30.13
N ALA A 29 -8.32 15.85 -29.93
CA ALA A 29 -8.01 16.51 -28.67
C ALA A 29 -8.59 15.59 -27.61
N SER A 30 -7.71 14.88 -26.90
CA SER A 30 -8.03 14.14 -25.69
C SER A 30 -8.72 15.13 -24.75
N THR A 31 -10.04 15.16 -24.78
CA THR A 31 -10.83 15.78 -23.69
C THR A 31 -10.52 14.93 -22.46
N GLY A 32 -9.85 15.52 -21.51
CA GLY A 32 -9.19 15.00 -20.33
C GLY A 32 -9.95 14.08 -19.37
N ASP A 33 -10.71 13.14 -19.86
CA ASP A 33 -11.40 12.14 -19.03
C ASP A 33 -10.90 10.74 -19.40
N CYS A 34 -9.87 10.30 -18.67
CA CYS A 34 -9.33 8.95 -18.75
C CYS A 34 -10.09 8.00 -17.82
N ARG A 35 -10.03 6.69 -18.10
CA ARG A 35 -10.52 5.67 -17.17
C ARG A 35 -9.74 5.76 -15.87
N ARG A 36 -10.41 5.63 -14.72
CA ARG A 36 -9.77 5.73 -13.41
C ARG A 36 -10.37 4.85 -12.33
N GLY A 37 -11.51 4.18 -12.59
CA GLY A 37 -12.19 3.38 -11.56
C GLY A 37 -12.43 4.18 -10.28
N THR A 38 -11.84 3.73 -9.17
CA THR A 38 -11.91 4.39 -7.85
C THR A 38 -10.75 5.35 -7.57
N LEU A 39 -9.81 5.52 -8.51
CA LEU A 39 -8.67 6.41 -8.32
C LEU A 39 -9.11 7.89 -8.29
N ASP A 40 -8.33 8.71 -7.58
CA ASP A 40 -8.49 10.16 -7.60
C ASP A 40 -8.46 10.72 -9.04
N LYS A 41 -9.14 11.84 -9.24
CA LYS A 41 -9.20 12.54 -10.54
C LYS A 41 -7.83 12.89 -11.14
N ALA A 42 -6.78 12.91 -10.33
CA ALA A 42 -5.40 13.16 -10.78
C ALA A 42 -4.76 11.98 -11.50
N TYR A 43 -5.37 10.79 -11.44
CA TYR A 43 -4.78 9.55 -11.96
C TYR A 43 -5.66 8.89 -13.02
N CYS A 44 -5.01 8.16 -13.94
CA CYS A 44 -5.65 7.30 -14.94
C CYS A 44 -5.36 5.82 -14.62
N ASP A 45 -6.24 4.92 -15.05
CA ASP A 45 -6.12 3.45 -14.94
C ASP A 45 -6.77 2.85 -16.19
N GLU A 46 -6.07 2.96 -17.33
CA GLU A 46 -6.60 2.53 -18.63
C GLU A 46 -6.65 1.01 -18.79
N ASP A 47 -5.72 0.30 -18.15
CA ASP A 47 -5.64 -1.16 -18.19
C ASP A 47 -6.44 -1.85 -17.07
N LEU A 48 -7.08 -1.05 -16.19
CA LEU A 48 -7.97 -1.51 -15.12
C LEU A 48 -7.28 -2.48 -14.14
N ASP A 49 -6.01 -2.24 -13.85
CA ASP A 49 -5.26 -3.01 -12.86
C ASP A 49 -5.36 -2.45 -11.43
N LEU A 50 -6.13 -1.36 -11.26
CA LEU A 50 -6.45 -0.64 -10.03
C LEU A 50 -5.27 0.12 -9.44
N VAL A 51 -4.29 0.49 -10.25
CA VAL A 51 -3.21 1.41 -9.86
C VAL A 51 -3.06 2.53 -10.91
N ALA A 52 -2.46 3.63 -10.51
CA ALA A 52 -2.27 4.77 -11.39
C ALA A 52 -1.26 4.47 -12.51
N ASP A 53 -1.67 4.74 -13.75
CA ASP A 53 -0.79 4.69 -14.90
C ASP A 53 0.33 5.73 -14.86
N LEU A 54 1.40 5.45 -15.58
CA LEU A 54 2.42 6.47 -15.87
C LEU A 54 1.80 7.60 -16.70
N PRO A 55 2.01 8.88 -16.35
CA PRO A 55 1.53 10.00 -17.15
C PRO A 55 2.01 9.91 -18.60
N GLN A 56 1.12 10.11 -19.59
CA GLN A 56 1.47 10.15 -21.01
C GLN A 56 2.37 11.34 -21.36
N ASP A 57 2.22 12.44 -20.65
CA ASP A 57 3.06 13.64 -20.75
C ASP A 57 4.38 13.41 -19.99
N GLU A 58 5.46 13.19 -20.73
CA GLU A 58 6.80 12.94 -20.18
C GLU A 58 7.33 14.11 -19.32
N SER A 59 6.84 15.34 -19.53
CA SER A 59 7.20 16.49 -18.70
C SER A 59 6.77 16.33 -17.24
N LYS A 60 5.81 15.46 -16.96
CA LYS A 60 5.35 15.10 -15.63
C LYS A 60 6.17 13.98 -14.97
N TRP A 61 7.11 13.36 -15.69
CA TRP A 61 7.94 12.31 -15.13
C TRP A 61 8.98 12.87 -14.18
N VAL A 62 9.04 12.30 -13.00
CA VAL A 62 9.97 12.70 -11.94
C VAL A 62 11.24 11.86 -12.02
N ASN A 63 12.38 12.51 -12.27
CA ASN A 63 13.70 11.88 -12.27
C ASN A 63 14.58 12.49 -11.15
N PRO A 64 14.37 12.12 -9.88
CA PRO A 64 15.01 12.78 -8.75
C PRO A 64 16.51 12.47 -8.71
N SER A 65 17.33 13.42 -8.28
CA SER A 65 18.76 13.19 -7.97
C SER A 65 18.94 12.37 -6.69
N THR A 66 17.98 12.50 -5.76
CA THR A 66 17.92 11.74 -4.50
C THR A 66 16.57 11.03 -4.40
N ILE A 67 16.59 9.71 -4.28
CA ILE A 67 15.39 8.90 -4.02
C ILE A 67 15.12 8.92 -2.52
N ILE A 68 13.94 9.35 -2.13
CA ILE A 68 13.44 9.26 -0.75
C ILE A 68 12.66 7.95 -0.63
N PHE A 69 13.07 7.12 0.33
CA PHE A 69 12.45 5.84 0.66
C PHE A 69 11.96 5.86 2.11
N THR A 70 10.78 5.30 2.36
CA THR A 70 10.23 5.12 3.71
C THR A 70 9.64 3.75 3.90
N TYR A 71 9.63 3.28 5.14
CA TYR A 71 8.90 2.08 5.57
C TYR A 71 7.70 2.50 6.44
N THR A 72 6.65 1.73 6.39
CA THR A 72 5.40 1.98 7.12
C THR A 72 5.62 2.10 8.65
N PRO A 73 4.99 3.08 9.32
CA PRO A 73 5.17 3.32 10.76
C PRO A 73 4.28 2.39 11.62
N VAL A 74 4.50 1.07 11.54
CA VAL A 74 3.75 0.07 12.33
C VAL A 74 4.23 -0.04 13.79
N GLU A 75 5.46 0.44 14.04
CA GLU A 75 6.11 0.60 15.34
C GLU A 75 6.85 1.95 15.37
N ASP A 76 7.57 2.26 16.44
CA ASP A 76 8.45 3.43 16.47
C ASP A 76 9.42 3.41 15.27
N PRO A 77 9.44 4.46 14.43
CA PRO A 77 10.28 4.51 13.23
C PRO A 77 11.78 4.37 13.51
N ALA A 78 12.23 4.78 14.70
CA ALA A 78 13.64 4.66 15.11
C ALA A 78 14.14 3.21 15.13
N VAL A 79 13.25 2.26 15.35
CA VAL A 79 13.56 0.81 15.35
C VAL A 79 14.07 0.34 14.00
N TYR A 80 13.63 0.98 12.92
CA TYR A 80 13.93 0.56 11.55
C TYR A 80 15.12 1.30 10.91
N ALA A 81 15.61 2.38 11.50
CA ALA A 81 16.64 3.22 10.89
C ALA A 81 17.86 2.42 10.42
N ASN A 82 18.40 1.56 11.29
CA ASN A 82 19.57 0.73 10.99
C ASN A 82 19.23 -0.55 10.19
N ILE A 83 17.98 -1.01 10.26
CA ILE A 83 17.54 -2.24 9.58
C ILE A 83 17.57 -2.05 8.06
N TRP A 84 17.16 -0.88 7.59
CA TRP A 84 17.08 -0.56 6.17
C TRP A 84 18.42 -0.12 5.55
N ASP A 85 19.47 0.15 6.33
CA ASP A 85 20.76 0.65 5.83
C ASP A 85 21.35 -0.19 4.71
N GLY A 86 21.35 -1.52 4.86
CA GLY A 86 21.87 -2.43 3.85
C GLY A 86 21.08 -2.34 2.53
N PHE A 87 19.78 -2.27 2.63
CA PHE A 87 18.88 -2.11 1.49
C PHE A 87 19.05 -0.75 0.80
N VAL A 88 19.14 0.32 1.57
CA VAL A 88 19.36 1.69 1.07
C VAL A 88 20.65 1.78 0.29
N ARG A 89 21.76 1.23 0.82
CA ARG A 89 23.04 1.16 0.08
C ARG A 89 22.91 0.35 -1.20
N HIS A 90 22.24 -0.80 -1.16
CA HIS A 90 22.01 -1.64 -2.34
C HIS A 90 21.19 -0.90 -3.40
N MET A 91 20.11 -0.24 -3.00
CA MET A 91 19.26 0.54 -3.91
C MET A 91 20.06 1.72 -4.51
N SER A 92 20.87 2.41 -3.70
CA SER A 92 21.74 3.48 -4.19
C SER A 92 22.70 2.99 -5.27
N LYS A 93 23.37 1.85 -5.04
CA LYS A 93 24.27 1.21 -6.02
C LYS A 93 23.54 0.82 -7.31
N THR A 94 22.37 0.20 -7.18
CA THR A 94 21.58 -0.32 -8.32
C THR A 94 21.01 0.81 -9.17
N THR A 95 20.52 1.88 -8.52
CA THR A 95 19.91 3.02 -9.22
C THR A 95 20.93 4.01 -9.77
N GLY A 96 22.15 4.04 -9.20
CA GLY A 96 23.16 5.07 -9.45
C GLY A 96 22.77 6.43 -8.87
N LYS A 97 21.82 6.47 -7.92
CA LYS A 97 21.32 7.69 -7.28
C LYS A 97 21.57 7.66 -5.78
N LYS A 98 21.63 8.82 -5.15
CA LYS A 98 21.56 8.91 -3.69
C LYS A 98 20.19 8.37 -3.24
N VAL A 99 20.18 7.50 -2.23
CA VAL A 99 18.95 7.02 -1.59
C VAL A 99 19.01 7.40 -0.11
N VAL A 100 17.90 7.94 0.40
CA VAL A 100 17.77 8.34 1.79
C VAL A 100 16.57 7.64 2.39
N PHE A 101 16.76 6.95 3.51
CA PHE A 101 15.66 6.46 4.33
C PHE A 101 15.10 7.62 5.15
N PHE A 102 13.82 7.87 5.00
CA PHE A 102 13.12 8.94 5.73
C PHE A 102 12.07 8.32 6.64
N PRO A 103 12.24 8.33 7.96
CA PRO A 103 11.25 7.82 8.89
C PRO A 103 10.03 8.76 8.91
N VAL A 104 8.86 8.17 9.07
CA VAL A 104 7.58 8.89 9.23
C VAL A 104 6.87 8.40 10.49
N ASP A 105 6.18 9.30 11.18
CA ASP A 105 5.56 8.99 12.47
C ASP A 105 4.23 8.27 12.37
N ASN A 106 3.49 8.48 11.28
CA ASN A 106 2.17 7.92 11.07
C ASN A 106 1.82 7.74 9.59
N ASN A 107 0.77 6.96 9.32
CA ASN A 107 0.33 6.66 7.96
C ASN A 107 -0.18 7.90 7.19
N ALA A 108 -0.77 8.89 7.86
CA ALA A 108 -1.25 10.11 7.21
C ALA A 108 -0.08 10.95 6.68
N ALA A 109 0.98 11.10 7.47
CA ALA A 109 2.20 11.79 7.03
C ALA A 109 2.89 11.06 5.86
N GLN A 110 2.89 9.72 5.86
CA GLN A 110 3.41 8.91 4.76
C GLN A 110 2.60 9.12 3.47
N LEU A 111 1.27 9.08 3.57
CA LEU A 111 0.36 9.29 2.46
C LEU A 111 0.54 10.69 1.85
N GLU A 112 0.59 11.73 2.68
CA GLU A 112 0.78 13.09 2.24
C GLU A 112 2.16 13.33 1.60
N ALA A 113 3.21 12.71 2.13
CA ALA A 113 4.55 12.78 1.53
C ALA A 113 4.59 12.17 0.12
N MET A 114 3.84 11.06 -0.11
CA MET A 114 3.72 10.44 -1.43
C MET A 114 2.90 11.34 -2.37
N ARG A 115 1.71 11.79 -1.93
CA ARG A 115 0.80 12.63 -2.72
C ARG A 115 1.44 13.94 -3.15
N SER A 116 2.24 14.55 -2.29
CA SER A 116 2.94 15.82 -2.57
C SER A 116 4.25 15.66 -3.36
N GLY A 117 4.60 14.43 -3.79
CA GLY A 117 5.82 14.17 -4.56
C GLY A 117 7.13 14.23 -3.75
N ARG A 118 7.06 14.33 -2.41
CA ARG A 118 8.24 14.32 -1.53
C ARG A 118 8.76 12.91 -1.24
N LEU A 119 7.97 11.88 -1.54
CA LEU A 119 8.30 10.48 -1.34
C LEU A 119 8.26 9.75 -2.68
N HIS A 120 9.30 9.02 -3.01
CA HIS A 120 9.48 8.38 -4.31
C HIS A 120 9.25 6.87 -4.28
N VAL A 121 9.70 6.21 -3.20
CA VAL A 121 9.58 4.77 -2.98
C VAL A 121 9.11 4.54 -1.55
N ALA A 122 8.14 3.66 -1.36
CA ALA A 122 7.57 3.41 -0.04
C ALA A 122 7.19 1.96 0.20
N GLY A 123 7.16 1.57 1.48
CA GLY A 123 6.39 0.44 1.94
C GLY A 123 5.15 0.95 2.68
N PHE A 124 3.95 0.77 2.12
CA PHE A 124 2.70 1.04 2.82
C PHE A 124 2.15 -0.21 3.47
N ASN A 125 1.70 -0.11 4.73
CA ASN A 125 1.10 -1.25 5.42
C ASN A 125 -0.17 -1.74 4.69
N THR A 126 -0.61 -2.94 5.04
CA THR A 126 -1.71 -3.63 4.39
C THR A 126 -2.97 -2.79 4.28
N GLY A 127 -3.37 -2.11 5.35
CA GLY A 127 -4.61 -1.33 5.39
C GLY A 127 -4.49 0.07 4.78
N SER A 128 -3.31 0.70 4.81
CA SER A 128 -3.09 2.01 4.18
C SER A 128 -2.77 1.91 2.69
N ASN A 129 -2.44 0.72 2.19
CA ASN A 129 -2.10 0.51 0.78
C ASN A 129 -3.23 0.93 -0.18
N PRO A 130 -4.51 0.52 -0.01
CA PRO A 130 -5.57 0.92 -0.93
C PRO A 130 -5.77 2.44 -1.00
N ILE A 131 -5.74 3.15 0.12
CA ILE A 131 -5.87 4.62 0.08
C ILE A 131 -4.63 5.28 -0.54
N ALA A 132 -3.42 4.73 -0.35
CA ALA A 132 -2.22 5.23 -1.01
C ALA A 132 -2.29 5.06 -2.53
N VAL A 133 -2.81 3.93 -3.00
CA VAL A 133 -3.07 3.67 -4.42
C VAL A 133 -4.08 4.66 -4.96
N ASN A 134 -5.25 4.79 -4.32
CA ASN A 134 -6.33 5.63 -4.83
C ASN A 134 -6.01 7.13 -4.75
N CYS A 135 -5.35 7.59 -3.68
CA CYS A 135 -5.25 9.01 -3.36
C CYS A 135 -3.84 9.61 -3.47
N ALA A 136 -2.81 8.79 -3.61
CA ALA A 136 -1.43 9.29 -3.67
C ALA A 136 -0.62 8.78 -4.87
N GLY A 137 -1.28 8.08 -5.82
CA GLY A 137 -0.60 7.54 -7.00
C GLY A 137 0.50 6.53 -6.63
N PHE A 138 0.29 5.77 -5.57
CA PHE A 138 1.21 4.71 -5.17
C PHE A 138 1.03 3.48 -6.04
N VAL A 139 2.09 2.99 -6.67
CA VAL A 139 2.10 1.80 -7.53
C VAL A 139 2.84 0.67 -6.83
N PRO A 140 2.15 -0.22 -6.09
CA PRO A 140 2.78 -1.35 -5.40
C PRO A 140 3.23 -2.42 -6.40
N PHE A 141 4.45 -2.94 -6.22
CA PHE A 141 5.01 -3.97 -7.10
C PHE A 141 5.64 -5.13 -6.34
N ALA A 142 5.94 -4.98 -5.05
CA ALA A 142 6.60 -6.03 -4.28
C ALA A 142 6.02 -6.17 -2.86
N MET A 143 6.17 -7.34 -2.27
CA MET A 143 6.02 -7.60 -0.84
C MET A 143 7.05 -8.63 -0.38
N MET A 144 7.24 -8.73 0.94
CA MET A 144 8.10 -9.75 1.54
C MET A 144 7.39 -11.09 1.59
N ALA A 145 8.09 -12.16 1.21
CA ALA A 145 7.60 -13.53 1.22
C ALA A 145 8.75 -14.53 1.36
N TYR A 146 8.41 -15.80 1.50
CA TYR A 146 9.35 -16.92 1.38
C TYR A 146 9.52 -17.35 -0.09
N GLU A 147 10.58 -18.11 -0.37
CA GLU A 147 10.85 -18.68 -1.69
C GLU A 147 9.72 -19.57 -2.20
N ASP A 148 9.06 -20.30 -1.32
CA ASP A 148 7.91 -21.16 -1.65
C ASP A 148 6.61 -20.37 -1.90
N GLY A 149 6.67 -19.05 -1.91
CA GLY A 149 5.53 -18.14 -2.16
C GLY A 149 4.65 -17.89 -0.94
N ARG A 150 4.91 -18.51 0.21
CA ARG A 150 4.17 -18.18 1.44
C ARG A 150 4.48 -16.73 1.86
N PHE A 151 3.45 -16.02 2.20
CA PHE A 151 3.55 -14.63 2.67
C PHE A 151 2.48 -14.36 3.74
N GLY A 152 2.62 -13.26 4.40
CA GLY A 152 1.53 -12.70 5.19
C GLY A 152 1.77 -12.71 6.68
N TYR A 153 0.73 -12.22 7.34
CA TYR A 153 0.62 -12.13 8.79
C TYR A 153 -0.85 -12.25 9.18
N GLU A 154 -1.13 -12.48 10.46
CA GLU A 154 -2.48 -12.54 10.98
C GLU A 154 -2.77 -11.38 11.93
N MET A 155 -4.03 -10.98 12.00
CA MET A 155 -4.54 -10.15 13.08
C MET A 155 -4.75 -11.04 14.31
N GLU A 156 -4.35 -10.55 15.47
CA GLU A 156 -4.64 -11.18 16.75
C GLU A 156 -5.32 -10.19 17.69
N ILE A 157 -6.30 -10.70 18.45
CA ILE A 157 -6.85 -10.02 19.62
C ILE A 157 -6.12 -10.60 20.83
N ILE A 158 -5.45 -9.74 21.60
CA ILE A 158 -4.60 -10.13 22.74
C ILE A 158 -5.13 -9.56 24.04
N VAL A 159 -4.86 -10.29 25.12
CA VAL A 159 -5.14 -9.92 26.51
C VAL A 159 -3.95 -10.32 27.38
N GLN A 160 -3.89 -9.88 28.63
CA GLN A 160 -2.95 -10.43 29.62
C GLN A 160 -3.23 -11.94 29.85
N LYS A 161 -2.20 -12.69 30.23
CA LYS A 161 -2.27 -14.14 30.42
C LYS A 161 -3.37 -14.55 31.41
N ASP A 162 -3.50 -13.79 32.49
CA ASP A 162 -4.42 -14.07 33.59
C ASP A 162 -5.79 -13.39 33.45
N SER A 163 -6.04 -12.72 32.32
CA SER A 163 -7.34 -12.12 32.01
C SER A 163 -8.45 -13.16 32.00
N GLU A 164 -9.64 -12.80 32.46
CA GLU A 164 -10.85 -13.64 32.37
C GLU A 164 -11.40 -13.75 30.94
N ILE A 165 -10.93 -12.87 30.02
CA ILE A 165 -11.40 -12.84 28.63
C ILE A 165 -10.78 -13.98 27.84
N THR A 166 -11.59 -14.95 27.42
CA THR A 166 -11.17 -16.13 26.68
C THR A 166 -11.74 -16.20 25.26
N SER A 167 -12.67 -15.30 24.93
CA SER A 167 -13.39 -15.27 23.65
C SER A 167 -13.68 -13.81 23.22
N PRO A 168 -13.75 -13.52 21.91
CA PRO A 168 -14.17 -12.23 21.39
C PRO A 168 -15.55 -11.76 21.86
N THR A 169 -16.46 -12.66 22.17
CA THR A 169 -17.80 -12.31 22.67
C THR A 169 -17.77 -11.56 24.01
N GLN A 170 -16.71 -11.74 24.79
CA GLN A 170 -16.52 -11.08 26.08
C GLN A 170 -15.95 -9.65 25.95
N ILE A 171 -15.74 -9.15 24.74
CA ILE A 171 -15.42 -7.75 24.48
C ILE A 171 -16.62 -6.84 24.76
N LYS A 172 -17.83 -7.39 24.74
CA LYS A 172 -19.05 -6.64 25.02
C LYS A 172 -18.99 -5.93 26.38
N GLY A 173 -19.28 -4.62 26.38
CA GLY A 173 -19.23 -3.75 27.55
C GLY A 173 -17.83 -3.32 27.99
N ARG A 174 -16.77 -3.68 27.26
CA ARG A 174 -15.37 -3.38 27.59
C ARG A 174 -14.75 -2.36 26.63
N THR A 175 -13.50 -1.97 26.90
CA THR A 175 -12.70 -1.12 26.01
C THR A 175 -11.74 -1.98 25.19
N LEU A 176 -11.80 -1.85 23.86
CA LEU A 176 -10.87 -2.48 22.93
C LEU A 176 -9.91 -1.44 22.35
N ALA A 177 -8.61 -1.64 22.54
CA ALA A 177 -7.59 -0.81 21.95
C ALA A 177 -7.33 -1.22 20.49
N PHE A 178 -7.61 -0.31 19.58
CA PHE A 178 -7.17 -0.35 18.19
C PHE A 178 -5.85 0.40 18.01
N THR A 179 -5.18 0.26 16.85
CA THR A 179 -3.94 0.98 16.58
C THR A 179 -4.21 2.32 15.90
N SER A 180 -4.54 2.31 14.61
CA SER A 180 -4.89 3.51 13.84
C SER A 180 -6.03 3.21 12.86
N PRO A 181 -6.83 4.20 12.43
CA PRO A 181 -7.97 3.98 11.52
C PRO A 181 -7.60 3.38 10.16
N THR A 182 -6.35 3.54 9.72
CA THR A 182 -5.86 2.98 8.45
C THR A 182 -5.18 1.61 8.60
N SER A 183 -5.03 1.09 9.83
CA SER A 183 -4.44 -0.23 10.05
C SER A 183 -5.41 -1.35 9.67
N ASN A 184 -4.93 -2.36 8.92
CA ASN A 184 -5.73 -3.55 8.65
C ASN A 184 -5.97 -4.35 9.94
N SER A 185 -4.94 -4.91 10.54
CA SER A 185 -5.05 -5.76 11.74
C SER A 185 -5.31 -5.01 13.04
N GLY A 186 -5.03 -3.71 13.07
CA GLY A 186 -5.27 -2.89 14.26
C GLY A 186 -6.62 -2.19 14.29
N PHE A 187 -7.42 -2.25 13.20
CA PHE A 187 -8.74 -1.61 13.16
C PHE A 187 -9.69 -2.23 12.13
N LYS A 188 -9.36 -2.23 10.83
CA LYS A 188 -10.31 -2.58 9.77
C LYS A 188 -10.76 -4.05 9.83
N ALA A 189 -9.81 -4.97 9.90
CA ALA A 189 -10.12 -6.40 9.96
C ALA A 189 -10.84 -6.78 11.27
N PRO A 190 -10.37 -6.38 12.48
CA PRO A 190 -11.11 -6.69 13.70
C PRO A 190 -12.50 -6.08 13.71
N SER A 191 -12.71 -4.85 13.19
CA SER A 191 -14.06 -4.25 13.09
C SER A 191 -15.00 -5.08 12.21
N ALA A 192 -14.52 -5.51 11.03
CA ALA A 192 -15.31 -6.35 10.12
C ALA A 192 -15.61 -7.74 10.73
N ILE A 193 -14.61 -8.37 11.36
CA ILE A 193 -14.74 -9.69 11.99
C ILE A 193 -15.66 -9.64 13.21
N LEU A 194 -15.46 -8.68 14.12
CA LEU A 194 -16.30 -8.54 15.30
C LEU A 194 -17.76 -8.31 14.92
N LYS A 195 -18.02 -7.48 13.90
CA LYS A 195 -19.37 -7.27 13.39
C LYS A 195 -19.92 -8.50 12.68
N GLY A 196 -19.14 -9.15 11.80
CA GLY A 196 -19.63 -10.25 10.95
C GLY A 196 -19.75 -11.59 11.65
N GLU A 197 -18.83 -11.92 12.55
CA GLU A 197 -18.78 -13.21 13.22
C GLU A 197 -19.39 -13.20 14.63
N PHE A 198 -19.38 -12.06 15.33
CA PHE A 198 -19.76 -11.97 16.74
C PHE A 198 -20.91 -10.96 17.01
N ASP A 199 -21.42 -10.28 15.98
CA ASP A 199 -22.40 -9.17 16.08
C ASP A 199 -22.01 -8.10 17.11
N LEU A 200 -20.71 -7.77 17.17
CA LEU A 200 -20.16 -6.74 18.03
C LEU A 200 -19.76 -5.51 17.20
N ILE A 201 -20.37 -4.38 17.52
CA ILE A 201 -20.14 -3.10 16.82
C ILE A 201 -19.56 -2.08 17.81
N ALA A 202 -18.47 -1.43 17.41
CA ALA A 202 -17.87 -0.35 18.17
C ALA A 202 -18.90 0.75 18.47
N GLU A 203 -18.80 1.41 19.60
CA GLU A 203 -19.70 2.41 20.17
C GLU A 203 -21.11 1.90 20.55
N ARG A 204 -21.55 0.75 20.00
CA ARG A 204 -22.79 0.10 20.40
C ARG A 204 -22.57 -0.94 21.51
N ASP A 205 -21.58 -1.82 21.30
CA ASP A 205 -21.36 -2.99 22.16
C ASP A 205 -20.09 -2.92 22.96
N PHE A 206 -19.10 -2.13 22.53
CA PHE A 206 -17.83 -1.90 23.23
C PHE A 206 -17.28 -0.51 22.92
N THR A 207 -16.42 0.00 23.79
CA THR A 207 -15.77 1.31 23.60
C THR A 207 -14.46 1.15 22.84
N PRO A 208 -14.30 1.73 21.64
CA PRO A 208 -13.02 1.74 20.94
C PRO A 208 -12.09 2.81 21.53
N THR A 209 -10.79 2.50 21.59
CA THR A 209 -9.73 3.50 21.82
C THR A 209 -8.61 3.28 20.82
N PHE A 210 -7.76 4.28 20.61
CA PHE A 210 -6.68 4.20 19.60
C PHE A 210 -5.31 4.47 20.24
N SER A 211 -4.43 3.48 20.20
CA SER A 211 -3.06 3.56 20.73
C SER A 211 -2.05 4.23 19.77
N GLY A 212 -2.43 4.40 18.51
CA GLY A 212 -1.60 4.94 17.44
C GLY A 212 -0.79 3.90 16.66
N LYS A 213 -0.14 2.94 17.34
CA LYS A 213 0.76 1.94 16.73
C LYS A 213 0.61 0.57 17.42
N HIS A 214 1.12 -0.48 16.76
CA HIS A 214 1.01 -1.85 17.28
C HIS A 214 1.84 -2.08 18.55
N ASP A 215 3.05 -1.53 18.61
CA ASP A 215 3.91 -1.60 19.80
C ASP A 215 3.23 -0.97 21.03
N ASN A 216 2.59 0.20 20.86
CA ASN A 216 1.82 0.83 21.93
C ASN A 216 0.67 -0.04 22.43
N SER A 217 -0.10 -0.66 21.50
CA SER A 217 -1.19 -1.58 21.85
C SER A 217 -0.67 -2.79 22.62
N ILE A 218 0.43 -3.39 22.15
CA ILE A 218 1.04 -4.57 22.76
C ILE A 218 1.59 -4.23 24.16
N LEU A 219 2.34 -3.14 24.30
CA LEU A 219 2.86 -2.67 25.58
C LEU A 219 1.73 -2.30 26.53
N GLY A 220 0.68 -1.64 26.04
CA GLY A 220 -0.47 -1.28 26.86
C GLY A 220 -1.17 -2.49 27.47
N VAL A 221 -1.33 -3.59 26.69
CA VAL A 221 -1.87 -4.85 27.26
C VAL A 221 -0.84 -5.50 28.19
N TYR A 222 0.42 -5.54 27.81
CA TYR A 222 1.48 -6.14 28.63
C TYR A 222 1.62 -5.48 30.00
N ASN A 223 1.48 -4.15 30.08
CA ASN A 223 1.58 -3.37 31.30
C ASN A 223 0.24 -3.24 32.08
N GLY A 224 -0.90 -3.62 31.43
CA GLY A 224 -2.23 -3.49 32.04
C GLY A 224 -2.93 -2.14 31.81
N ASP A 225 -2.39 -1.29 30.92
CA ASP A 225 -3.01 -0.01 30.53
C ASP A 225 -4.24 -0.24 29.63
N TYR A 226 -4.22 -1.32 28.84
CA TYR A 226 -5.35 -1.80 28.03
C TYR A 226 -5.72 -3.22 28.46
N GLU A 227 -7.02 -3.47 28.60
CA GLU A 227 -7.53 -4.81 28.91
C GLU A 227 -7.44 -5.74 27.68
N ILE A 228 -7.72 -5.20 26.50
CA ILE A 228 -7.82 -5.92 25.23
C ILE A 228 -7.22 -5.05 24.13
N ALA A 229 -6.48 -5.65 23.21
CA ALA A 229 -6.03 -4.95 22.00
C ALA A 229 -6.06 -5.84 20.76
N SER A 230 -6.27 -5.21 19.59
CA SER A 230 -6.12 -5.85 18.29
C SER A 230 -4.82 -5.43 17.62
N ILE A 231 -4.02 -6.42 17.20
CA ILE A 231 -2.64 -6.20 16.76
C ILE A 231 -2.27 -7.03 15.52
N ALA A 232 -1.10 -6.74 14.94
CA ALA A 232 -0.43 -7.60 13.98
C ALA A 232 0.48 -8.58 14.71
N ASN A 233 0.30 -9.88 14.53
CA ASN A 233 1.15 -10.89 15.16
C ASN A 233 2.62 -10.75 14.76
N SER A 234 2.91 -10.26 13.57
CA SER A 234 4.28 -10.00 13.13
C SER A 234 5.01 -8.96 13.99
N VAL A 235 4.29 -7.94 14.51
CA VAL A 235 4.85 -6.97 15.46
C VAL A 235 5.06 -7.62 16.82
N LEU A 236 4.06 -8.33 17.34
CA LEU A 236 4.17 -9.07 18.60
C LEU A 236 5.39 -10.00 18.60
N GLU A 237 5.58 -10.79 17.57
CA GLU A 237 6.71 -11.69 17.43
C GLU A 237 8.06 -10.97 17.36
N ARG A 238 8.14 -9.79 16.72
CA ARG A 238 9.35 -8.95 16.70
C ARG A 238 9.69 -8.43 18.09
N MET A 239 8.71 -7.94 18.83
CA MET A 239 8.90 -7.43 20.20
C MET A 239 9.37 -8.53 21.14
N ILE A 240 8.81 -9.75 21.03
CA ILE A 240 9.30 -10.94 21.77
C ILE A 240 10.75 -11.25 21.41
N ARG A 241 11.10 -11.30 20.11
CA ARG A 241 12.48 -11.60 19.68
C ARG A 241 13.50 -10.54 20.11
N ARG A 242 13.08 -9.29 20.24
CA ARG A 242 13.93 -8.20 20.77
C ARG A 242 14.03 -8.20 22.28
N GLY A 243 13.27 -9.07 22.97
CA GLY A 243 13.23 -9.13 24.45
C GLY A 243 12.50 -7.94 25.09
N VAL A 244 11.65 -7.24 24.31
CA VAL A 244 10.85 -6.10 24.83
C VAL A 244 9.72 -6.58 25.70
N ILE A 245 9.14 -7.74 25.38
CA ILE A 245 8.05 -8.39 26.13
C ILE A 245 8.29 -9.89 26.26
N GLU A 246 7.71 -10.50 27.27
CA GLU A 246 7.68 -11.93 27.54
C GLU A 246 6.39 -12.52 26.96
N LYS A 247 6.51 -13.53 26.09
CA LYS A 247 5.37 -14.18 25.44
C LYS A 247 4.35 -14.72 26.44
N GLU A 248 4.87 -15.26 27.53
CA GLU A 248 4.11 -15.97 28.57
C GLU A 248 3.14 -15.04 29.34
N LYS A 249 3.35 -13.73 29.29
CA LYS A 249 2.48 -12.73 29.94
C LYS A 249 1.28 -12.33 29.10
N LEU A 250 1.21 -12.75 27.83
CA LEU A 250 0.11 -12.45 26.91
C LEU A 250 -0.59 -13.72 26.45
N ARG A 251 -1.86 -13.57 26.08
CA ARG A 251 -2.67 -14.61 25.48
C ARG A 251 -3.43 -14.06 24.30
N THR A 252 -3.44 -14.81 23.19
CA THR A 252 -4.28 -14.56 22.01
C THR A 252 -5.65 -15.20 22.23
N VAL A 253 -6.72 -14.42 22.13
CA VAL A 253 -8.11 -14.87 22.25
C VAL A 253 -8.81 -15.03 20.89
N TYR A 254 -8.25 -14.41 19.85
CA TYR A 254 -8.70 -14.59 18.46
C TYR A 254 -7.53 -14.41 17.49
N LYS A 255 -7.52 -15.19 16.42
CA LYS A 255 -6.57 -15.12 15.32
C LYS A 255 -7.28 -15.21 13.98
N SER A 256 -7.02 -14.26 13.10
CA SER A 256 -7.64 -14.19 11.77
C SER A 256 -6.99 -15.12 10.74
N GLN A 257 -7.60 -15.18 9.55
CA GLN A 257 -6.91 -15.64 8.35
C GLN A 257 -5.66 -14.80 8.05
N THR A 258 -4.81 -15.31 7.16
CA THR A 258 -3.60 -14.61 6.70
C THR A 258 -3.95 -13.46 5.76
N PHE A 259 -3.33 -12.31 5.98
CA PHE A 259 -3.41 -11.12 5.14
C PHE A 259 -2.08 -10.84 4.42
N PRO A 260 -2.09 -10.17 3.25
CA PRO A 260 -0.87 -9.68 2.63
C PRO A 260 -0.12 -8.73 3.57
N THR A 261 1.21 -8.70 3.47
CA THR A 261 2.02 -7.82 4.33
C THR A 261 2.12 -6.40 3.72
N THR A 262 3.13 -5.61 4.16
CA THR A 262 3.47 -4.32 3.57
C THR A 262 3.69 -4.45 2.06
N GLY A 263 2.98 -3.64 1.28
CA GLY A 263 3.23 -3.49 -0.16
C GLY A 263 4.29 -2.43 -0.41
N TYR A 264 5.34 -2.79 -1.15
CA TYR A 264 6.39 -1.87 -1.58
C TYR A 264 6.11 -1.39 -2.99
N GLY A 265 6.28 -0.10 -3.22
CA GLY A 265 5.93 0.53 -4.48
C GLY A 265 6.62 1.87 -4.69
N HIS A 266 6.27 2.52 -5.77
CA HIS A 266 6.81 3.81 -6.17
C HIS A 266 5.70 4.81 -6.51
N ALA A 267 6.03 6.09 -6.61
CA ALA A 267 5.12 7.11 -7.14
C ALA A 267 4.86 6.84 -8.62
N HIS A 268 3.57 6.95 -9.05
CA HIS A 268 3.12 6.63 -10.43
C HIS A 268 3.90 7.37 -11.51
N ASN A 269 4.35 8.58 -11.23
CA ASN A 269 5.04 9.44 -12.18
C ASN A 269 6.58 9.35 -12.11
N LEU A 270 7.12 8.38 -11.39
CA LEU A 270 8.58 8.19 -11.35
C LEU A 270 9.08 7.74 -12.73
N HIS A 271 10.16 8.35 -13.20
CA HIS A 271 10.73 8.08 -14.53
C HIS A 271 10.94 6.57 -14.78
N PRO A 272 10.52 5.99 -15.92
CA PRO A 272 10.52 4.54 -16.16
C PRO A 272 11.86 3.85 -15.93
N VAL A 273 12.96 4.49 -16.33
CA VAL A 273 14.32 3.94 -16.07
C VAL A 273 14.63 3.85 -14.58
N VAL A 274 14.16 4.83 -13.79
CA VAL A 274 14.33 4.80 -12.33
C VAL A 274 13.46 3.70 -11.74
N VAL A 275 12.21 3.55 -12.18
CA VAL A 275 11.30 2.48 -11.76
C VAL A 275 11.92 1.10 -12.00
N ALA A 276 12.44 0.86 -13.21
CA ALA A 276 13.09 -0.42 -13.55
C ALA A 276 14.24 -0.74 -12.60
N LYS A 277 15.11 0.23 -12.30
CA LYS A 277 16.24 0.06 -11.37
C LYS A 277 15.79 -0.10 -9.92
N VAL A 278 14.74 0.60 -9.48
CA VAL A 278 14.15 0.43 -8.15
C VAL A 278 13.60 -1.00 -8.01
N LYS A 279 12.80 -1.48 -8.97
CA LYS A 279 12.31 -2.87 -8.99
C LYS A 279 13.47 -3.87 -8.96
N GLN A 280 14.50 -3.66 -9.77
CA GLN A 280 15.71 -4.47 -9.76
C GLN A 280 16.36 -4.49 -8.37
N ALA A 281 16.47 -3.35 -7.68
CA ALA A 281 17.04 -3.29 -6.34
C ALA A 281 16.25 -4.17 -5.35
N PHE A 282 14.92 -4.15 -5.39
CA PHE A 282 14.12 -5.04 -4.53
C PHE A 282 14.37 -6.51 -4.81
N TYR A 283 14.33 -6.94 -6.07
CA TYR A 283 14.40 -8.35 -6.43
C TYR A 283 15.82 -8.96 -6.37
N THR A 284 16.86 -8.10 -6.38
CA THR A 284 18.25 -8.56 -6.30
C THR A 284 18.88 -8.35 -4.92
N TYR A 285 18.15 -7.76 -3.97
CA TYR A 285 18.66 -7.54 -2.63
C TYR A 285 18.90 -8.86 -1.91
N LYS A 286 20.14 -9.13 -1.56
CA LYS A 286 20.50 -10.25 -0.68
C LYS A 286 20.38 -9.77 0.77
N TRP A 287 19.44 -10.35 1.48
CA TRP A 287 19.14 -9.96 2.86
C TRP A 287 20.30 -10.27 3.79
N GLY A 288 20.82 -9.23 4.45
CA GLY A 288 21.83 -9.38 5.51
C GLY A 288 21.21 -9.96 6.78
N GLU A 289 22.05 -10.42 7.71
CA GLU A 289 21.60 -11.13 8.91
C GLU A 289 20.65 -10.30 9.80
N ASN A 290 20.92 -9.01 9.99
CA ASN A 290 20.04 -8.12 10.76
C ASN A 290 18.65 -7.99 10.12
N PHE A 291 18.61 -7.88 8.78
CA PHE A 291 17.37 -7.79 8.01
C PHE A 291 16.56 -9.10 8.10
N LYS A 292 17.22 -10.26 7.95
CA LYS A 292 16.60 -11.58 8.13
C LYS A 292 16.09 -11.80 9.56
N LYS A 293 16.87 -11.38 10.56
CA LYS A 293 16.46 -11.46 11.97
C LYS A 293 15.22 -10.65 12.24
N GLU A 294 15.12 -9.46 11.65
CA GLU A 294 13.98 -8.57 11.81
C GLU A 294 12.73 -9.08 11.09
N PHE A 295 12.88 -9.46 9.83
CA PHE A 295 11.76 -9.92 8.98
C PHE A 295 11.74 -11.44 8.81
N LYS A 296 11.77 -12.17 9.93
CA LYS A 296 11.94 -13.63 9.98
C LYS A 296 10.87 -14.46 9.26
N LYS A 297 9.72 -13.84 8.93
CA LYS A 297 8.63 -14.48 8.15
C LYS A 297 8.77 -14.29 6.64
N ALA A 298 9.97 -13.96 6.17
CA ALA A 298 10.26 -13.82 4.75
C ALA A 298 11.77 -13.95 4.50
N ASP A 299 12.18 -14.22 3.27
CA ASP A 299 13.59 -14.28 2.86
C ASP A 299 13.89 -13.51 1.59
N ARG A 300 12.85 -13.00 0.92
CA ARG A 300 12.95 -12.21 -0.32
C ARG A 300 11.78 -11.26 -0.54
N PHE A 301 11.93 -10.41 -1.54
CA PHE A 301 10.82 -9.68 -2.13
C PHE A 301 10.28 -10.44 -3.33
N ILE A 302 8.96 -10.57 -3.43
CA ILE A 302 8.26 -11.17 -4.57
C ILE A 302 7.47 -10.11 -5.33
N ASN A 303 7.21 -10.38 -6.61
CA ASN A 303 6.32 -9.54 -7.42
C ASN A 303 4.87 -9.71 -6.99
N ILE A 304 4.11 -8.61 -7.00
CA ILE A 304 2.69 -8.59 -6.66
C ILE A 304 1.88 -7.85 -7.74
N ARG A 305 0.57 -8.11 -7.74
CA ARG A 305 -0.45 -7.31 -8.43
C ARG A 305 -1.44 -6.79 -7.40
N HIS A 306 -1.62 -5.49 -7.33
CA HIS A 306 -2.54 -4.86 -6.37
C HIS A 306 -3.95 -5.44 -6.48
N LYS A 307 -4.45 -5.54 -7.70
CA LYS A 307 -5.80 -6.05 -8.00
C LYS A 307 -6.10 -7.40 -7.34
N THR A 308 -5.15 -8.33 -7.32
CA THR A 308 -5.37 -9.68 -6.79
C THR A 308 -4.94 -9.84 -5.34
N HIS A 309 -3.74 -9.34 -4.98
CA HIS A 309 -3.18 -9.55 -3.63
C HIS A 309 -3.88 -8.72 -2.56
N TRP A 310 -4.48 -7.56 -2.91
CA TRP A 310 -5.24 -6.71 -1.99
C TRP A 310 -6.76 -6.84 -2.10
N ASP A 311 -7.28 -7.81 -2.84
CA ASP A 311 -8.72 -8.03 -2.99
C ASP A 311 -9.43 -8.24 -1.65
N VAL A 312 -8.85 -9.06 -0.77
CA VAL A 312 -9.38 -9.28 0.59
C VAL A 312 -9.46 -7.99 1.41
N ILE A 313 -8.48 -7.09 1.24
CA ILE A 313 -8.46 -5.82 1.99
C ILE A 313 -9.52 -4.85 1.46
N ARG A 314 -9.73 -4.77 0.14
CA ARG A 314 -10.82 -3.97 -0.43
C ARG A 314 -12.19 -4.50 -0.01
N LYS A 315 -12.38 -5.82 0.12
CA LYS A 315 -13.61 -6.42 0.66
C LYS A 315 -13.83 -6.03 2.12
N ILE A 316 -12.78 -6.04 2.94
CA ILE A 316 -12.83 -5.55 4.34
C ILE A 316 -13.19 -4.06 4.37
N ASP A 317 -12.57 -3.23 3.52
CA ASP A 317 -12.88 -1.82 3.43
C ASP A 317 -14.34 -1.58 3.05
N THR A 318 -14.86 -2.32 2.07
CA THR A 318 -16.28 -2.27 1.67
C THR A 318 -17.21 -2.68 2.83
N ALA A 319 -16.87 -3.76 3.55
CA ALA A 319 -17.67 -4.22 4.70
C ALA A 319 -17.75 -3.20 5.84
N ASN A 320 -16.69 -2.39 5.99
CA ASN A 320 -16.61 -1.30 6.96
C ASN A 320 -17.16 0.04 6.42
N GLY A 321 -17.66 0.09 5.18
CA GLY A 321 -18.14 1.33 4.55
C GLY A 321 -17.03 2.35 4.31
N VAL A 322 -15.78 1.91 4.14
CA VAL A 322 -14.64 2.81 3.87
C VAL A 322 -14.78 3.38 2.47
N SER A 323 -14.79 4.70 2.36
CA SER A 323 -14.64 5.47 1.12
C SER A 323 -13.20 5.95 0.97
N TYR A 324 -12.68 5.94 -0.27
CA TYR A 324 -11.36 6.49 -0.59
C TYR A 324 -11.50 7.96 -1.03
N ASP A 325 -12.19 8.77 -0.24
CA ASP A 325 -12.29 10.21 -0.49
C ASP A 325 -10.93 10.88 -0.31
N CYS A 326 -10.37 11.32 -1.41
CA CYS A 326 -9.03 11.91 -1.49
C CYS A 326 -9.08 13.42 -1.21
N LYS A 327 -9.45 13.81 0.01
CA LYS A 327 -9.53 15.23 0.42
C LYS A 327 -8.19 15.79 0.88
#